data_82bb4c5c097a4d750da37c7ecb5f77a4
#
_entry.id   82bb4c5c097a4d750da37c7ecb5f77a4
#
_cell.length_a   1.000
_cell.length_b   1.000
_cell.length_c   1.000
_cell.angle_alpha   90.00
_cell.angle_beta   90.00
_cell.angle_gamma   90.00
#
_symmetry.space_group_name_H-M   'P 1'
#
loop_
_entity.id
_entity.type
_entity.pdbx_description
1 polymer ?
#
loop_
_entity_poly.entity_id
_entity_poly.type
_entity_poly.pdbx_seq_one_letter_code
_entity_poly.pdbx_strand_id
1 'polypeptide(L)'
;MSKKGLKTMLVCIVLLIGLVTLFACNKSDVADKDGQTKVIVKIQEKDGSIYKENVVFSDLFTLSLQKEGYTGRLYRDADFLKLLTKDSKVKNGDTVYVKWTINSYTVTFMDGEKVLETFTNVTHGDTVTAPEVPEKDGKTFSKWDKGFSNVTSDLTINAVYDVDTFTVTFKDGEK
;
A
#
# COMPACT_ATOMS: atom_id res chain seq x y z
N MET A 1 -47.11 -19.82 28.52
CA MET A 1 -46.43 -21.09 28.17
C MET A 1 -45.23 -20.73 27.30
N SER A 2 -44.04 -20.80 27.87
CA SER A 2 -42.76 -20.41 27.24
C SER A 2 -42.24 -21.59 26.42
N LYS A 3 -42.00 -21.37 25.10
CA LYS A 3 -41.28 -22.33 24.27
C LYS A 3 -39.81 -21.99 24.31
N LYS A 4 -39.05 -22.75 25.11
CA LYS A 4 -37.58 -22.72 25.14
C LYS A 4 -37.02 -23.23 23.80
N GLY A 5 -36.27 -22.41 23.09
CA GLY A 5 -35.52 -22.81 21.92
C GLY A 5 -34.46 -23.86 22.27
N LEU A 6 -34.54 -24.99 21.61
CA LEU A 6 -33.62 -26.11 21.72
C LEU A 6 -32.28 -25.72 21.09
N LYS A 7 -31.27 -25.49 21.91
CA LYS A 7 -29.87 -25.35 21.45
C LYS A 7 -29.37 -26.72 20.99
N THR A 8 -29.23 -26.91 19.69
CA THR A 8 -28.61 -28.11 19.13
C THR A 8 -27.10 -28.03 19.37
N MET A 9 -26.66 -28.69 20.42
CA MET A 9 -25.24 -28.90 20.73
C MET A 9 -24.74 -30.05 19.84
N LEU A 10 -23.95 -29.73 18.83
CA LEU A 10 -23.34 -30.75 17.95
C LEU A 10 -22.13 -31.33 18.67
N VAL A 11 -22.28 -32.57 19.16
CA VAL A 11 -21.22 -33.38 19.75
C VAL A 11 -20.38 -33.96 18.60
N CYS A 12 -19.13 -33.56 18.48
CA CYS A 12 -18.17 -34.23 17.59
C CYS A 12 -17.73 -35.53 18.22
N ILE A 13 -18.23 -36.67 17.74
CA ILE A 13 -17.72 -37.98 18.06
C ILE A 13 -16.54 -38.28 17.15
N VAL A 14 -15.35 -38.37 17.73
CA VAL A 14 -14.14 -38.87 17.04
C VAL A 14 -14.15 -40.40 17.07
N LEU A 15 -14.43 -41.02 15.95
CA LEU A 15 -14.20 -42.46 15.73
C LEU A 15 -12.95 -42.62 14.88
N LEU A 16 -11.88 -43.09 15.52
CA LEU A 16 -10.61 -43.53 14.91
C LEU A 16 -10.83 -44.91 14.29
N ILE A 17 -11.03 -44.99 12.97
CA ILE A 17 -10.61 -46.15 12.12
C ILE A 17 -10.76 -45.67 10.67
N GLY A 18 -9.65 -45.50 10.00
CA GLY A 18 -9.33 -45.46 8.55
C GLY A 18 -10.47 -45.23 7.56
N LEU A 19 -10.97 -44.02 7.45
CA LEU A 19 -11.69 -43.59 6.24
C LEU A 19 -11.66 -42.05 6.15
N VAL A 20 -11.39 -41.56 4.98
CA VAL A 20 -11.38 -40.12 4.64
C VAL A 20 -12.70 -39.51 5.08
N THR A 21 -12.72 -38.81 6.21
CA THR A 21 -13.88 -38.02 6.63
C THR A 21 -13.84 -36.69 5.90
N LEU A 22 -14.71 -36.54 4.92
CA LEU A 22 -15.14 -35.22 4.43
C LEU A 22 -15.66 -34.42 5.62
N PHE A 23 -14.84 -33.51 6.15
CA PHE A 23 -15.32 -32.47 7.06
C PHE A 23 -16.22 -31.51 6.24
N ALA A 24 -17.49 -31.82 6.15
CA ALA A 24 -18.49 -30.79 5.87
C ALA A 24 -18.58 -29.90 7.12
N CYS A 25 -17.63 -28.98 7.27
CA CYS A 25 -17.81 -27.90 8.21
C CYS A 25 -18.97 -27.05 7.68
N ASN A 26 -20.15 -27.28 8.20
CA ASN A 26 -21.32 -26.45 7.93
C ASN A 26 -20.96 -25.05 8.47
N LYS A 27 -20.67 -24.13 7.56
CA LYS A 27 -20.26 -22.76 7.87
C LYS A 27 -21.44 -22.09 8.56
N SER A 28 -21.45 -22.12 9.89
CA SER A 28 -22.46 -21.46 10.69
C SER A 28 -22.42 -19.96 10.35
N ASP A 29 -23.54 -19.43 9.91
CA ASP A 29 -23.72 -18.00 9.80
C ASP A 29 -23.37 -17.36 11.14
N VAL A 30 -22.38 -16.47 11.14
CA VAL A 30 -21.97 -15.75 12.35
C VAL A 30 -22.99 -14.64 12.55
N ALA A 31 -23.90 -14.85 13.51
CA ALA A 31 -24.82 -13.80 13.95
C ALA A 31 -24.10 -12.84 14.90
N ASP A 32 -24.35 -11.54 14.77
CA ASP A 32 -23.90 -10.55 15.74
C ASP A 32 -24.79 -10.52 16.99
N LYS A 33 -24.45 -9.61 17.93
CA LYS A 33 -25.22 -9.43 19.17
C LYS A 33 -26.67 -9.02 18.94
N ASP A 34 -26.97 -8.47 17.75
CA ASP A 34 -28.31 -8.01 17.34
C ASP A 34 -29.07 -9.07 16.52
N GLY A 35 -28.51 -10.27 16.35
CA GLY A 35 -29.14 -11.40 15.64
C GLY A 35 -29.13 -11.26 14.12
N GLN A 36 -28.37 -10.31 13.55
CA GLN A 36 -28.20 -10.18 12.11
C GLN A 36 -27.09 -11.12 11.60
N THR A 37 -27.37 -11.80 10.50
CA THR A 37 -26.37 -12.66 9.83
C THR A 37 -25.34 -11.80 9.15
N LYS A 38 -24.10 -11.87 9.62
CA LYS A 38 -22.97 -11.19 8.96
C LYS A 38 -22.51 -11.97 7.73
N VAL A 39 -22.35 -11.28 6.64
CA VAL A 39 -21.71 -11.83 5.44
C VAL A 39 -20.20 -11.86 5.66
N ILE A 40 -19.65 -13.06 5.72
CA ILE A 40 -18.19 -13.28 5.88
C ILE A 40 -17.60 -13.65 4.53
N VAL A 41 -16.50 -13.01 4.18
CA VAL A 41 -15.77 -13.25 2.94
C VAL A 41 -14.29 -13.51 3.21
N LYS A 42 -13.60 -14.08 2.21
CA LYS A 42 -12.15 -14.14 2.19
C LYS A 42 -11.61 -13.21 1.10
N ILE A 43 -10.45 -12.62 1.34
CA ILE A 43 -9.73 -11.81 0.35
C ILE A 43 -8.60 -12.66 -0.22
N GLN A 44 -8.53 -12.77 -1.54
CA GLN A 44 -7.57 -13.58 -2.27
C GLN A 44 -6.78 -12.74 -3.26
N GLU A 45 -5.50 -13.04 -3.43
CA GLU A 45 -4.66 -12.48 -4.49
C GLU A 45 -4.88 -13.20 -5.84
N LYS A 46 -4.35 -12.64 -6.92
CA LYS A 46 -4.51 -13.21 -8.26
C LYS A 46 -3.88 -14.61 -8.40
N ASP A 47 -2.80 -14.87 -7.69
CA ASP A 47 -2.10 -16.16 -7.69
C ASP A 47 -2.79 -17.26 -6.87
N GLY A 48 -3.92 -16.93 -6.24
CA GLY A 48 -4.69 -17.83 -5.40
C GLY A 48 -4.33 -17.80 -3.93
N SER A 49 -3.28 -17.09 -3.53
CA SER A 49 -2.91 -16.93 -2.12
C SER A 49 -3.99 -16.16 -1.35
N ILE A 50 -4.13 -16.44 -0.07
CA ILE A 50 -5.11 -15.79 0.80
C ILE A 50 -4.45 -14.59 1.48
N TYR A 51 -4.93 -13.39 1.16
CA TYR A 51 -4.50 -12.18 1.84
C TYR A 51 -5.11 -12.05 3.24
N LYS A 52 -6.41 -12.31 3.36
CA LYS A 52 -7.13 -12.27 4.64
C LYS A 52 -8.39 -13.12 4.60
N GLU A 53 -8.68 -13.80 5.71
CA GLU A 53 -9.88 -14.64 5.88
C GLU A 53 -10.83 -14.05 6.92
N ASN A 54 -12.06 -14.54 6.89
CA ASN A 54 -13.10 -14.25 7.89
C ASN A 54 -13.37 -12.73 8.06
N VAL A 55 -13.35 -11.99 6.96
CA VAL A 55 -13.61 -10.55 6.96
C VAL A 55 -15.11 -10.31 6.82
N VAL A 56 -15.67 -9.47 7.70
CA VAL A 56 -17.06 -9.04 7.56
C VAL A 56 -17.19 -8.11 6.35
N PHE A 57 -18.18 -8.34 5.49
CA PHE A 57 -18.30 -7.58 4.24
C PHE A 57 -18.41 -6.06 4.45
N SER A 58 -19.13 -5.61 5.49
CA SER A 58 -19.21 -4.18 5.83
C SER A 58 -17.84 -3.56 6.14
N ASP A 59 -16.95 -4.35 6.76
CA ASP A 59 -15.66 -3.86 7.24
C ASP A 59 -14.63 -3.77 6.12
N LEU A 60 -14.88 -4.38 4.95
CA LEU A 60 -14.00 -4.31 3.79
C LEU A 60 -13.74 -2.87 3.32
N PHE A 61 -14.72 -1.97 3.50
CA PHE A 61 -14.64 -0.58 3.02
C PHE A 61 -13.91 0.36 3.99
N THR A 62 -13.62 -0.12 5.19
CA THR A 62 -12.78 0.55 6.19
C THR A 62 -11.44 -0.17 6.39
N LEU A 63 -11.31 -1.36 5.78
CA LEU A 63 -10.10 -2.15 5.87
C LEU A 63 -8.93 -1.45 5.16
N SER A 64 -7.87 -1.17 5.90
CA SER A 64 -6.62 -0.74 5.32
C SER A 64 -5.90 -1.95 4.71
N LEU A 65 -5.85 -2.00 3.38
CA LEU A 65 -5.06 -3.00 2.67
C LEU A 65 -3.59 -2.57 2.71
N GLN A 66 -2.74 -3.40 3.32
CA GLN A 66 -1.33 -3.07 3.57
C GLN A 66 -0.41 -3.96 2.70
N LYS A 67 0.32 -3.30 1.81
CA LYS A 67 1.45 -3.86 1.07
C LYS A 67 2.37 -2.70 0.73
N GLU A 68 3.61 -2.75 1.23
CA GLU A 68 4.56 -1.67 1.05
C GLU A 68 4.75 -1.32 -0.43
N GLY A 69 4.67 -0.04 -0.75
CA GLY A 69 4.79 0.45 -2.12
C GLY A 69 3.60 0.17 -3.03
N TYR A 70 2.50 -0.37 -2.52
CA TYR A 70 1.33 -0.71 -3.33
C TYR A 70 0.03 -0.13 -2.76
N THR A 71 -0.89 0.16 -3.66
CA THR A 71 -2.29 0.46 -3.35
C THR A 71 -3.17 -0.71 -3.75
N GLY A 72 -3.95 -1.25 -2.79
CA GLY A 72 -4.87 -2.36 -3.02
C GLY A 72 -6.28 -1.89 -3.37
N ARG A 73 -6.93 -2.57 -4.32
CA ARG A 73 -8.35 -2.41 -4.61
C ARG A 73 -9.03 -3.77 -4.64
N LEU A 74 -10.27 -3.84 -4.15
CA LEU A 74 -11.03 -5.07 -4.04
C LEU A 74 -11.98 -5.25 -5.24
N TYR A 75 -12.06 -6.48 -5.73
CA TYR A 75 -12.87 -6.89 -6.86
C TYR A 75 -13.68 -8.15 -6.53
N ARG A 76 -14.77 -8.35 -7.27
CA ARG A 76 -15.66 -9.52 -7.13
C ARG A 76 -15.23 -10.72 -7.96
N ASP A 77 -14.29 -10.55 -8.86
CA ASP A 77 -13.80 -11.58 -9.78
C ASP A 77 -12.27 -11.54 -9.90
N ALA A 78 -11.68 -12.70 -10.22
CA ALA A 78 -10.24 -12.87 -10.32
C ALA A 78 -9.61 -12.13 -11.51
N ASP A 79 -10.42 -11.73 -12.49
CA ASP A 79 -9.98 -10.98 -13.68
C ASP A 79 -9.96 -9.47 -13.45
N PHE A 80 -10.39 -9.02 -12.25
CA PHE A 80 -10.44 -7.61 -11.85
C PHE A 80 -11.29 -6.73 -12.76
N LEU A 81 -12.40 -7.27 -13.28
CA LEU A 81 -13.33 -6.54 -14.14
C LEU A 81 -14.48 -5.89 -13.34
N LYS A 82 -14.84 -6.46 -12.20
CA LYS A 82 -15.96 -6.03 -11.37
C LYS A 82 -15.49 -5.48 -10.03
N LEU A 83 -15.32 -4.16 -9.96
CA LEU A 83 -14.95 -3.49 -8.72
C LEU A 83 -15.96 -3.81 -7.59
N LEU A 84 -15.45 -4.10 -6.40
CA LEU A 84 -16.27 -4.29 -5.22
C LEU A 84 -16.75 -2.93 -4.69
N THR A 85 -18.07 -2.79 -4.51
CA THR A 85 -18.71 -1.60 -3.95
C THR A 85 -19.60 -2.00 -2.78
N LYS A 86 -20.07 -1.03 -1.99
CA LYS A 86 -20.99 -1.26 -0.88
C LYS A 86 -22.30 -1.92 -1.32
N ASP A 87 -22.74 -1.63 -2.56
CA ASP A 87 -23.96 -2.18 -3.15
C ASP A 87 -23.75 -3.56 -3.82
N SER A 88 -22.53 -4.09 -3.77
CA SER A 88 -22.22 -5.38 -4.34
C SER A 88 -22.96 -6.49 -3.61
N LYS A 89 -23.66 -7.32 -4.36
CA LYS A 89 -24.33 -8.51 -3.81
C LYS A 89 -23.29 -9.60 -3.57
N VAL A 90 -22.96 -9.83 -2.31
CA VAL A 90 -21.98 -10.80 -1.84
C VAL A 90 -22.67 -11.76 -0.86
N LYS A 91 -22.34 -13.03 -0.94
CA LYS A 91 -22.91 -14.09 -0.08
C LYS A 91 -21.88 -14.52 0.96
N ASN A 92 -22.38 -15.11 2.05
CA ASN A 92 -21.51 -15.69 3.05
C ASN A 92 -20.60 -16.77 2.44
N GLY A 93 -19.30 -16.65 2.66
CA GLY A 93 -18.29 -17.53 2.12
C GLY A 93 -17.75 -17.17 0.74
N ASP A 94 -18.25 -16.12 0.11
CA ASP A 94 -17.73 -15.64 -1.17
C ASP A 94 -16.25 -15.24 -1.06
N THR A 95 -15.58 -15.30 -2.20
CA THR A 95 -14.21 -14.80 -2.37
C THR A 95 -14.27 -13.43 -3.02
N VAL A 96 -13.56 -12.47 -2.48
CA VAL A 96 -13.22 -11.21 -3.11
C VAL A 96 -11.73 -11.18 -3.41
N TYR A 97 -11.33 -10.43 -4.39
CA TYR A 97 -9.95 -10.43 -4.90
C TYR A 97 -9.32 -9.06 -4.67
N VAL A 98 -8.08 -9.03 -4.22
CA VAL A 98 -7.30 -7.80 -4.13
C VAL A 98 -6.40 -7.66 -5.36
N LYS A 99 -6.50 -6.50 -6.02
CA LYS A 99 -5.55 -6.08 -7.04
C LYS A 99 -4.61 -5.06 -6.44
N TRP A 100 -3.33 -5.37 -6.49
CA TRP A 100 -2.27 -4.46 -6.09
C TRP A 100 -1.77 -3.67 -7.30
N THR A 101 -1.66 -2.37 -7.12
CA THR A 101 -1.04 -1.47 -8.09
C THR A 101 0.15 -0.81 -7.41
N ILE A 102 1.34 -0.90 -8.02
CA ILE A 102 2.52 -0.24 -7.50
C ILE A 102 2.33 1.28 -7.50
N ASN A 103 2.73 1.94 -6.43
CA ASN A 103 2.63 3.39 -6.32
C ASN A 103 3.69 4.07 -7.19
N SER A 104 3.38 5.26 -7.65
CA SER A 104 4.32 6.13 -8.35
C SER A 104 4.26 7.54 -7.77
N TYR A 105 5.37 8.26 -7.89
CA TYR A 105 5.61 9.54 -7.26
C TYR A 105 6.17 10.56 -8.24
N THR A 106 6.16 11.81 -7.81
CA THR A 106 6.78 12.91 -8.53
C THR A 106 8.05 13.34 -7.79
N VAL A 107 9.16 13.50 -8.52
CA VAL A 107 10.43 14.00 -7.99
C VAL A 107 10.78 15.28 -8.72
N THR A 108 10.94 16.39 -7.99
CA THR A 108 11.25 17.70 -8.54
C THR A 108 12.58 18.20 -8.00
N PHE A 109 13.49 18.53 -8.91
CA PHE A 109 14.77 19.17 -8.58
C PHE A 109 14.66 20.67 -8.73
N MET A 110 15.10 21.40 -7.71
CA MET A 110 14.97 22.85 -7.60
C MET A 110 16.32 23.52 -7.40
N ASP A 111 16.45 24.72 -7.95
CA ASP A 111 17.51 25.66 -7.61
C ASP A 111 16.89 26.97 -7.09
N GLY A 112 16.72 27.06 -5.78
CA GLY A 112 15.91 28.08 -5.16
C GLY A 112 14.45 27.96 -5.59
N GLU A 113 13.90 28.99 -6.24
CA GLU A 113 12.52 28.96 -6.77
C GLU A 113 12.42 28.37 -8.20
N LYS A 114 13.57 28.13 -8.85
CA LYS A 114 13.59 27.61 -10.21
C LYS A 114 13.52 26.09 -10.22
N VAL A 115 12.54 25.54 -10.95
CA VAL A 115 12.52 24.09 -11.26
C VAL A 115 13.60 23.79 -12.29
N LEU A 116 14.50 22.86 -11.99
CA LEU A 116 15.49 22.35 -12.91
C LEU A 116 14.94 21.20 -13.74
N GLU A 117 14.33 20.22 -13.07
CA GLU A 117 13.72 19.06 -13.70
C GLU A 117 12.62 18.45 -12.84
N THR A 118 11.64 17.80 -13.48
CA THR A 118 10.57 17.07 -12.81
C THR A 118 10.40 15.70 -13.45
N PHE A 119 10.54 14.65 -12.63
CA PHE A 119 10.26 13.27 -12.99
C PHE A 119 8.87 12.91 -12.48
N THR A 120 7.99 12.48 -13.38
CA THR A 120 6.65 11.99 -13.04
C THR A 120 6.60 10.48 -13.20
N ASN A 121 5.68 9.82 -12.48
CA ASN A 121 5.50 8.36 -12.51
C ASN A 121 6.75 7.56 -12.11
N VAL A 122 7.57 8.10 -11.21
CA VAL A 122 8.69 7.37 -10.61
C VAL A 122 8.13 6.25 -9.75
N THR A 123 8.43 5.00 -10.09
CA THR A 123 7.89 3.83 -9.39
C THR A 123 8.44 3.76 -7.96
N HIS A 124 7.64 3.26 -7.03
CA HIS A 124 8.09 3.04 -5.65
C HIS A 124 9.37 2.21 -5.61
N GLY A 125 10.39 2.74 -4.93
CA GLY A 125 11.70 2.11 -4.81
C GLY A 125 12.70 2.46 -5.91
N ASP A 126 12.27 3.12 -6.98
CA ASP A 126 13.17 3.53 -8.07
C ASP A 126 14.11 4.67 -7.65
N THR A 127 15.13 4.86 -8.47
CA THR A 127 16.11 5.95 -8.36
C THR A 127 15.98 6.84 -9.59
N VAL A 128 16.08 8.15 -9.42
CA VAL A 128 16.18 9.12 -10.52
C VAL A 128 17.61 9.62 -10.67
N THR A 129 17.94 10.16 -11.85
CA THR A 129 19.23 10.79 -12.09
C THR A 129 19.09 12.29 -11.90
N ALA A 130 19.97 12.89 -11.09
CA ALA A 130 19.92 14.34 -10.87
C ALA A 130 20.32 15.10 -12.14
N PRO A 131 19.65 16.23 -12.43
CA PRO A 131 20.01 17.11 -13.52
C PRO A 131 21.34 17.85 -13.24
N GLU A 132 21.89 18.45 -14.30
CA GLU A 132 22.99 19.41 -14.15
C GLU A 132 22.49 20.65 -13.40
N VAL A 133 23.37 21.19 -12.56
CA VAL A 133 23.10 22.37 -11.76
C VAL A 133 23.73 23.57 -12.45
N PRO A 134 23.01 24.72 -12.61
CA PRO A 134 23.59 25.90 -13.24
C PRO A 134 24.71 26.49 -12.39
N GLU A 135 25.75 26.96 -13.06
CA GLU A 135 26.83 27.72 -12.41
C GLU A 135 26.26 29.04 -11.80
N LYS A 136 26.87 29.45 -10.69
CA LYS A 136 26.55 30.71 -9.98
C LYS A 136 27.80 31.44 -9.58
N ASP A 137 27.83 32.72 -9.89
CA ASP A 137 28.95 33.59 -9.50
C ASP A 137 29.17 33.56 -7.99
N GLY A 138 30.41 33.27 -7.58
CA GLY A 138 30.83 33.22 -6.17
C GLY A 138 30.21 32.10 -5.36
N LYS A 139 29.71 31.06 -6.00
CA LYS A 139 29.15 29.87 -5.34
C LYS A 139 29.47 28.60 -6.11
N THR A 140 29.88 27.57 -5.38
CA THR A 140 30.11 26.24 -5.91
C THR A 140 29.02 25.29 -5.44
N PHE A 141 28.46 24.49 -6.37
CA PHE A 141 27.48 23.45 -5.98
C PHE A 141 28.13 22.47 -5.02
N SER A 142 27.49 22.24 -3.90
CA SER A 142 27.96 21.35 -2.85
C SER A 142 27.26 20.00 -2.89
N LYS A 143 25.93 20.01 -2.86
CA LYS A 143 25.12 18.79 -2.81
C LYS A 143 23.65 19.06 -3.08
N TRP A 144 22.89 18.01 -3.21
CA TRP A 144 21.43 18.03 -3.07
C TRP A 144 21.04 17.88 -1.60
N ASP A 145 19.97 18.56 -1.16
CA ASP A 145 19.52 18.57 0.25
C ASP A 145 18.90 17.22 0.68
N LYS A 146 18.44 16.41 -0.28
CA LYS A 146 17.82 15.10 -0.03
C LYS A 146 18.38 14.03 -0.97
N GLY A 147 18.29 12.76 -0.53
CA GLY A 147 18.53 11.60 -1.39
C GLY A 147 17.38 11.40 -2.38
N PHE A 148 17.72 10.84 -3.53
CA PHE A 148 16.78 10.56 -4.62
C PHE A 148 16.92 9.13 -5.16
N SER A 149 17.55 8.26 -4.39
CA SER A 149 17.49 6.80 -4.54
C SER A 149 16.39 6.24 -3.64
N ASN A 150 15.77 5.14 -4.07
CA ASN A 150 14.69 4.48 -3.32
C ASN A 150 13.52 5.44 -3.01
N VAL A 151 12.92 6.00 -4.05
CA VAL A 151 11.82 6.96 -3.94
C VAL A 151 10.57 6.28 -3.38
N THR A 152 10.11 6.72 -2.21
CA THR A 152 8.95 6.16 -1.50
C THR A 152 7.80 7.16 -1.28
N SER A 153 7.98 8.40 -1.72
CA SER A 153 7.00 9.50 -1.66
C SER A 153 7.32 10.56 -2.70
N ASP A 154 6.43 11.51 -2.89
CA ASP A 154 6.75 12.72 -3.66
C ASP A 154 7.90 13.47 -3.00
N LEU A 155 8.86 13.94 -3.81
CA LEU A 155 10.08 14.62 -3.35
C LEU A 155 10.24 15.96 -4.04
N THR A 156 10.60 16.97 -3.26
CA THR A 156 11.20 18.21 -3.74
C THR A 156 12.61 18.29 -3.19
N ILE A 157 13.60 18.38 -4.07
CA ILE A 157 15.03 18.29 -3.79
C ILE A 157 15.69 19.58 -4.23
N ASN A 158 16.42 20.24 -3.32
CA ASN A 158 17.01 21.54 -3.58
C ASN A 158 18.53 21.44 -3.74
N ALA A 159 19.08 22.21 -4.68
CA ALA A 159 20.51 22.41 -4.82
C ALA A 159 21.03 23.25 -3.65
N VAL A 160 22.11 22.78 -3.05
CA VAL A 160 22.83 23.47 -1.95
C VAL A 160 24.18 23.91 -2.49
N TYR A 161 24.55 25.17 -2.24
CA TYR A 161 25.78 25.80 -2.69
C TYR A 161 26.60 26.26 -1.50
N ASP A 162 27.90 26.13 -1.62
CA ASP A 162 28.87 26.76 -0.74
C ASP A 162 29.30 28.11 -1.34
N VAL A 163 29.54 29.11 -0.48
CA VAL A 163 30.05 30.41 -0.91
C VAL A 163 31.55 30.32 -1.15
N ASP A 164 32.02 30.78 -2.29
CA ASP A 164 33.43 30.78 -2.60
C ASP A 164 34.18 31.79 -1.74
N THR A 165 35.33 31.41 -1.22
CA THR A 165 36.19 32.27 -0.43
C THR A 165 37.50 32.53 -1.15
N PHE A 166 37.89 33.79 -1.17
CA PHE A 166 39.13 34.22 -1.85
C PHE A 166 40.07 34.83 -0.83
N THR A 167 41.36 34.55 -0.99
CA THR A 167 42.43 35.18 -0.23
C THR A 167 43.00 36.35 -1.01
N VAL A 168 42.97 37.54 -0.44
CA VAL A 168 43.60 38.74 -0.99
C VAL A 168 44.94 38.94 -0.31
N THR A 169 46.04 38.87 -1.08
CA THR A 169 47.39 39.16 -0.57
C THR A 169 47.81 40.53 -1.03
N PHE A 170 48.04 41.42 -0.10
CA PHE A 170 48.67 42.70 -0.41
C PHE A 170 50.20 42.53 -0.41
N LYS A 171 50.84 42.86 -1.53
CA LYS A 171 52.28 42.91 -1.61
C LYS A 171 52.71 44.37 -1.59
N ASP A 172 53.62 44.70 -0.69
CA ASP A 172 54.38 45.95 -0.80
C ASP A 172 55.33 45.81 -1.96
N GLY A 173 55.31 46.80 -2.84
CA GLY A 173 56.13 46.71 -4.07
C GLY A 173 57.59 46.47 -3.77
N GLU A 174 58.24 45.69 -4.64
CA GLU A 174 59.69 45.56 -4.57
C GLU A 174 60.33 46.93 -4.70
N LYS A 175 61.17 47.32 -3.68
CA LYS A 175 62.07 48.46 -3.78
C LYS A 175 63.20 48.11 -4.69
#